data_86e635497e2f800612ef9f8f5c31aa53
#
_entry.id   86e635497e2f800612ef9f8f5c31aa53
#
_cell.length_a   1.000
_cell.length_b   1.000
_cell.length_c   1.000
_cell.angle_alpha   90.00
_cell.angle_beta   90.00
_cell.angle_gamma   90.00
#
_symmetry.space_group_name_H-M   'P 1'
#
loop_
_entity.id
_entity.type
_entity.pdbx_description
1 polymer ?
#
loop_
_entity_poly.entity_id
_entity_poly.type
_entity_poly.pdbx_seq_one_letter_code
_entity_poly.pdbx_strand_id
1 'polypeptide(L)'
;MNRLEAQNKTHLQWVDHTKLLACALVVLGHFAQSMVRAGILPDTAAYTLCNSALYTFHVPLFFICSAYLYRRFTVLRTCRDYARHVGKKALALGVPYFTFAGANYALKLLFPAGVNMAEERGPVAYFFLNPPAPFWYLPVLFLFFVLIPPAGKKGSLALIALGLCTYFICSLSAAAVLPGCVRSLLQNLIWFAIGLALANAPADLLRKKSLPLLLGTGFLLLAGITFTLLRGNRALSLLCGLLACGAVLSAMQLWHPGEKLRRALNLCSRDTFPIYLLHTICAAPVRSLLLHFGVQNPVVHIVLGLAASFLLPMAAGRIAARVPVFNFFLYPTRYILKKQTASCAAVGEP
;
A
#
# COMPACT_ATOMS: atom_id res chain seq x y z
N MET A 1 1.74 29.85 15.81
CA MET A 1 1.86 28.43 15.46
C MET A 1 2.96 27.84 16.32
N ASN A 2 2.60 27.01 17.34
CA ASN A 2 3.51 26.52 18.36
C ASN A 2 4.61 25.64 17.76
N ARG A 3 5.85 25.71 18.29
CA ARG A 3 6.99 24.86 17.88
C ARG A 3 6.65 23.36 17.88
N LEU A 4 5.78 22.91 18.78
CA LEU A 4 5.28 21.54 18.87
C LEU A 4 4.37 21.16 17.68
N GLU A 5 3.55 22.08 17.17
CA GLU A 5 2.71 21.84 15.98
C GLU A 5 3.55 21.81 14.69
N ALA A 6 4.60 22.63 14.62
CA ALA A 6 5.55 22.60 13.50
C ALA A 6 6.37 21.31 13.51
N GLN A 7 6.84 20.84 14.67
CA GLN A 7 7.53 19.55 14.81
C GLN A 7 6.61 18.36 14.50
N ASN A 8 5.33 18.39 14.91
CA ASN A 8 4.36 17.36 14.56
C ASN A 8 4.07 17.32 13.06
N LYS A 9 3.97 18.47 12.38
CA LYS A 9 3.76 18.52 10.93
C LYS A 9 4.98 18.01 10.15
N THR A 10 6.19 18.38 10.54
CA THR A 10 7.41 17.88 9.89
C THR A 10 7.63 16.38 10.15
N HIS A 11 7.20 15.87 11.29
CA HIS A 11 7.35 14.44 11.62
C HIS A 11 6.39 13.53 10.85
N LEU A 12 5.31 14.05 10.30
CA LEU A 12 4.35 13.30 9.48
C LEU A 12 4.67 13.34 7.98
N GLN A 13 5.37 14.36 7.50
CA GLN A 13 5.71 14.49 6.08
C GLN A 13 6.52 13.31 5.56
N TRP A 14 7.46 12.79 6.33
CA TRP A 14 8.23 11.62 5.94
C TRP A 14 7.36 10.37 5.70
N VAL A 15 6.29 10.18 6.49
CA VAL A 15 5.35 9.07 6.29
C VAL A 15 4.57 9.24 4.99
N ASP A 16 4.12 10.47 4.70
CA ASP A 16 3.37 10.76 3.47
C ASP A 16 4.26 10.59 2.23
N HIS A 17 5.51 11.06 2.30
CA HIS A 17 6.49 10.86 1.22
C HIS A 17 6.86 9.38 1.05
N THR A 18 6.98 8.62 2.15
CA THR A 18 7.20 7.16 2.09
C THR A 18 6.03 6.46 1.39
N LYS A 19 4.79 6.81 1.74
CA LYS A 19 3.61 6.24 1.09
C LYS A 19 3.50 6.63 -0.38
N LEU A 20 3.87 7.86 -0.73
CA LEU A 20 3.90 8.31 -2.12
C LEU A 20 4.92 7.50 -2.93
N LEU A 21 6.14 7.34 -2.42
CA LEU A 21 7.15 6.50 -3.04
C LEU A 21 6.67 5.06 -3.18
N ALA A 22 6.15 4.46 -2.11
CA ALA A 22 5.62 3.10 -2.12
C ALA A 22 4.50 2.93 -3.17
N CYS A 23 3.59 3.93 -3.30
CA CYS A 23 2.54 3.93 -4.31
C CYS A 23 3.12 3.99 -5.73
N ALA A 24 4.09 4.85 -5.98
CA ALA A 24 4.76 4.91 -7.27
C ALA A 24 5.40 3.57 -7.64
N LEU A 25 6.05 2.91 -6.68
CA LEU A 25 6.65 1.58 -6.86
C LEU A 25 5.59 0.48 -7.10
N VAL A 26 4.41 0.55 -6.45
CA VAL A 26 3.27 -0.33 -6.75
C VAL A 26 2.82 -0.17 -8.19
N VAL A 27 2.63 1.08 -8.64
CA VAL A 27 2.22 1.38 -10.02
C VAL A 27 3.23 0.84 -11.02
N LEU A 28 4.53 1.13 -10.81
CA LEU A 28 5.62 0.66 -11.68
C LEU A 28 5.69 -0.89 -11.74
N GLY A 29 5.57 -1.56 -10.58
CA GLY A 29 5.58 -3.01 -10.50
C GLY A 29 4.42 -3.65 -11.25
N HIS A 30 3.18 -3.18 -11.01
CA HIS A 30 2.00 -3.70 -11.71
C HIS A 30 2.01 -3.36 -13.20
N PHE A 31 2.49 -2.19 -13.57
CA PHE A 31 2.65 -1.79 -14.95
C PHE A 31 3.64 -2.71 -15.67
N ALA A 32 4.85 -2.90 -15.15
CA ALA A 32 5.87 -3.77 -15.73
C ALA A 32 5.36 -5.21 -15.87
N GLN A 33 4.74 -5.78 -14.83
CA GLN A 33 4.11 -7.11 -14.92
C GLN A 33 3.04 -7.18 -16.00
N SER A 34 2.23 -6.13 -16.15
CA SER A 34 1.20 -6.07 -17.17
C SER A 34 1.79 -6.07 -18.59
N MET A 35 2.90 -5.34 -18.80
CA MET A 35 3.58 -5.27 -20.09
C MET A 35 4.24 -6.61 -20.47
N VAL A 36 4.88 -7.27 -19.51
CA VAL A 36 5.51 -8.58 -19.73
C VAL A 36 4.44 -9.65 -20.02
N ARG A 37 3.33 -9.67 -19.25
CA ARG A 37 2.23 -10.61 -19.49
C ARG A 37 1.52 -10.40 -20.83
N ALA A 38 1.53 -9.18 -21.33
CA ALA A 38 0.97 -8.86 -22.65
C ALA A 38 1.94 -9.14 -23.82
N GLY A 39 3.17 -9.62 -23.53
CA GLY A 39 4.19 -9.86 -24.54
C GLY A 39 4.80 -8.59 -25.15
N ILE A 40 4.52 -7.40 -24.60
CA ILE A 40 5.05 -6.11 -25.06
C ILE A 40 6.49 -5.91 -24.61
N LEU A 41 6.82 -6.37 -23.40
CA LEU A 41 8.18 -6.39 -22.87
C LEU A 41 8.65 -7.83 -22.69
N PRO A 42 9.93 -8.13 -22.95
CA PRO A 42 10.47 -9.47 -22.76
C PRO A 42 10.59 -9.81 -21.26
N ASP A 43 10.36 -11.07 -20.92
CA ASP A 43 10.65 -11.61 -19.58
C ASP A 43 12.15 -11.92 -19.48
N THR A 44 12.92 -10.93 -19.04
CA THR A 44 14.37 -11.05 -18.89
C THR A 44 14.76 -11.36 -17.45
N ALA A 45 15.98 -11.92 -17.27
CA ALA A 45 16.53 -12.13 -15.92
C ALA A 45 16.65 -10.82 -15.13
N ALA A 46 16.96 -9.70 -15.80
CA ALA A 46 17.00 -8.37 -15.17
C ALA A 46 15.61 -7.92 -14.69
N TYR A 47 14.57 -8.12 -15.52
CA TYR A 47 13.19 -7.85 -15.10
C TYR A 47 12.80 -8.70 -13.89
N THR A 48 13.04 -10.01 -13.94
CA THR A 48 12.72 -10.93 -12.84
C THR A 48 13.44 -10.54 -11.55
N LEU A 49 14.73 -10.16 -11.62
CA LEU A 49 15.51 -9.66 -10.49
C LEU A 49 14.90 -8.38 -9.90
N CYS A 50 14.68 -7.37 -10.75
CA CYS A 50 14.15 -6.08 -10.31
C CYS A 50 12.74 -6.22 -9.73
N ASN A 51 11.87 -6.99 -10.38
CA ASN A 51 10.51 -7.25 -9.91
C ASN A 51 10.52 -7.98 -8.57
N SER A 52 11.33 -9.04 -8.42
CA SER A 52 11.44 -9.79 -7.17
C SER A 52 11.97 -8.92 -6.03
N ALA A 53 13.00 -8.12 -6.29
CA ALA A 53 13.56 -7.19 -5.31
C ALA A 53 12.51 -6.14 -4.87
N LEU A 54 11.80 -5.55 -5.83
CA LEU A 54 10.76 -4.56 -5.58
C LEU A 54 9.65 -5.11 -4.68
N TYR A 55 9.20 -6.34 -4.95
CA TYR A 55 8.11 -6.97 -4.20
C TYR A 55 8.47 -7.35 -2.75
N THR A 56 9.74 -7.26 -2.35
CA THR A 56 10.13 -7.47 -0.95
C THR A 56 9.79 -6.30 -0.03
N PHE A 57 9.65 -5.05 -0.54
CA PHE A 57 9.56 -3.88 0.35
C PHE A 57 8.47 -2.85 0.03
N HIS A 58 7.98 -2.73 -1.23
CA HIS A 58 7.04 -1.65 -1.55
C HIS A 58 5.68 -1.78 -0.81
N VAL A 59 5.11 -2.99 -0.65
CA VAL A 59 3.91 -3.21 0.17
C VAL A 59 4.21 -3.20 1.66
N PRO A 60 5.28 -3.85 2.16
CA PRO A 60 5.75 -3.67 3.52
C PRO A 60 5.82 -2.22 4.02
N LEU A 61 6.30 -1.28 3.22
CA LEU A 61 6.32 0.14 3.58
C LEU A 61 4.93 0.70 3.92
N PHE A 62 3.88 0.28 3.21
CA PHE A 62 2.51 0.69 3.52
C PHE A 62 2.02 0.14 4.86
N PHE A 63 2.31 -1.14 5.17
CA PHE A 63 1.95 -1.73 6.45
C PHE A 63 2.69 -1.05 7.61
N ILE A 64 4.00 -0.83 7.48
CA ILE A 64 4.82 -0.13 8.48
C ILE A 64 4.28 1.28 8.72
N CYS A 65 4.08 2.07 7.67
CA CYS A 65 3.54 3.44 7.78
C CYS A 65 2.13 3.46 8.39
N SER A 66 1.27 2.51 8.03
CA SER A 66 -0.10 2.45 8.54
C SER A 66 -0.14 2.08 10.02
N ALA A 67 0.67 1.11 10.44
CA ALA A 67 0.80 0.69 11.82
C ALA A 67 1.47 1.78 12.69
N TYR A 68 2.49 2.47 12.15
CA TYR A 68 3.11 3.62 12.81
C TYR A 68 2.10 4.72 13.14
N LEU A 69 1.30 5.13 12.14
CA LEU A 69 0.24 6.13 12.35
C LEU A 69 -0.84 5.63 13.29
N TYR A 70 -1.22 4.34 13.18
CA TYR A 70 -2.20 3.72 14.07
C TYR A 70 -1.76 3.81 15.53
N ARG A 71 -0.53 3.38 15.82
CA ARG A 71 0.00 3.43 17.20
C ARG A 71 0.16 4.86 17.70
N ARG A 72 0.56 5.79 16.84
CA ARG A 72 0.86 7.18 17.22
C ARG A 72 -0.39 8.00 17.53
N PHE A 73 -1.49 7.76 16.80
CA PHE A 73 -2.67 8.62 16.81
C PHE A 73 -3.95 7.94 17.30
N THR A 74 -3.92 6.64 17.60
CA THR A 74 -5.12 5.93 18.06
C THR A 74 -4.98 5.59 19.53
N VAL A 75 -5.93 6.07 20.33
CA VAL A 75 -6.07 5.74 21.75
C VAL A 75 -7.40 5.01 21.90
N LEU A 76 -7.35 3.78 22.39
CA LEU A 76 -8.52 2.93 22.65
C LEU A 76 -8.56 2.66 24.15
N ARG A 77 -9.51 3.27 24.86
CA ARG A 77 -9.66 3.12 26.32
C ARG A 77 -10.81 2.21 26.70
N THR A 78 -11.83 2.16 25.85
CA THR A 78 -13.08 1.42 26.09
C THR A 78 -13.44 0.53 24.92
N CYS A 79 -14.28 -0.50 25.15
CA CYS A 79 -14.85 -1.31 24.07
C CYS A 79 -15.63 -0.47 23.06
N ARG A 80 -16.27 0.62 23.51
CA ARG A 80 -16.97 1.57 22.64
C ARG A 80 -16.03 2.31 21.71
N ASP A 81 -14.83 2.72 22.20
CA ASP A 81 -13.81 3.36 21.36
C ASP A 81 -13.31 2.39 20.31
N TYR A 82 -13.10 1.12 20.71
CA TYR A 82 -12.70 0.08 19.79
C TYR A 82 -13.75 -0.19 18.72
N ALA A 83 -14.99 -0.40 19.08
CA ALA A 83 -16.09 -0.61 18.13
C ALA A 83 -16.24 0.57 17.16
N ARG A 84 -16.14 1.82 17.66
CA ARG A 84 -16.16 3.03 16.84
C ARG A 84 -14.95 3.07 15.89
N HIS A 85 -13.76 2.69 16.36
CA HIS A 85 -12.55 2.63 15.54
C HIS A 85 -12.73 1.61 14.41
N VAL A 86 -13.15 0.38 14.73
CA VAL A 86 -13.41 -0.68 13.74
C VAL A 86 -14.44 -0.22 12.72
N GLY A 87 -15.56 0.36 13.14
CA GLY A 87 -16.58 0.90 12.23
C GLY A 87 -16.03 1.98 11.28
N LYS A 88 -15.21 2.91 11.80
CA LYS A 88 -14.54 3.91 10.96
C LYS A 88 -13.59 3.27 9.94
N LYS A 89 -12.84 2.23 10.32
CA LYS A 89 -11.93 1.52 9.42
C LYS A 89 -12.67 0.65 8.42
N ALA A 90 -13.76 0.01 8.82
CA ALA A 90 -14.64 -0.73 7.91
C ALA A 90 -15.17 0.17 6.79
N LEU A 91 -15.63 1.37 7.13
CA LEU A 91 -16.06 2.34 6.13
C LEU A 91 -14.88 2.85 5.28
N ALA A 92 -13.79 3.29 5.92
CA ALA A 92 -12.66 3.91 5.22
C ALA A 92 -11.95 2.98 4.23
N LEU A 93 -11.93 1.67 4.51
CA LEU A 93 -11.24 0.67 3.68
C LEU A 93 -12.24 -0.20 2.91
N GLY A 94 -13.38 -0.56 3.52
CA GLY A 94 -14.36 -1.45 2.93
C GLY A 94 -15.11 -0.80 1.76
N VAL A 95 -15.63 0.42 1.93
CA VAL A 95 -16.36 1.09 0.83
C VAL A 95 -15.47 1.24 -0.41
N PRO A 96 -14.24 1.80 -0.35
CA PRO A 96 -13.36 1.84 -1.52
C PRO A 96 -13.01 0.45 -2.04
N TYR A 97 -12.76 -0.51 -1.15
CA TYR A 97 -12.44 -1.88 -1.55
C TYR A 97 -13.54 -2.49 -2.41
N PHE A 98 -14.78 -2.56 -1.91
CA PHE A 98 -15.88 -3.18 -2.65
C PHE A 98 -16.24 -2.40 -3.91
N THR A 99 -16.14 -1.07 -3.90
CA THR A 99 -16.42 -0.24 -5.07
C THR A 99 -15.41 -0.52 -6.20
N PHE A 100 -14.12 -0.43 -5.91
CA PHE A 100 -13.10 -0.48 -6.97
C PHE A 100 -12.71 -1.92 -7.34
N ALA A 101 -12.69 -2.86 -6.39
CA ALA A 101 -12.56 -4.27 -6.71
C ALA A 101 -13.80 -4.79 -7.48
N GLY A 102 -15.01 -4.30 -7.12
CA GLY A 102 -16.23 -4.59 -7.83
C GLY A 102 -16.21 -4.07 -9.26
N ALA A 103 -15.80 -2.82 -9.46
CA ALA A 103 -15.61 -2.25 -10.79
C ALA A 103 -14.59 -3.06 -11.62
N ASN A 104 -13.46 -3.45 -11.01
CA ASN A 104 -12.47 -4.28 -11.68
C ASN A 104 -13.00 -5.68 -12.03
N TYR A 105 -13.80 -6.29 -11.14
CA TYR A 105 -14.46 -7.56 -11.41
C TYR A 105 -15.43 -7.46 -12.58
N ALA A 106 -16.30 -6.44 -12.57
CA ALA A 106 -17.25 -6.20 -13.63
C ALA A 106 -16.56 -5.95 -14.99
N LEU A 107 -15.51 -5.13 -15.01
CA LEU A 107 -14.72 -4.88 -16.23
C LEU A 107 -14.10 -6.15 -16.80
N LYS A 108 -13.58 -7.04 -15.95
CA LYS A 108 -13.02 -8.32 -16.41
C LYS A 108 -14.07 -9.27 -16.99
N LEU A 109 -15.28 -9.26 -16.44
CA LEU A 109 -16.39 -10.08 -16.96
C LEU A 109 -16.95 -9.52 -18.27
N LEU A 110 -17.06 -8.18 -18.37
CA LEU A 110 -17.62 -7.52 -19.56
C LEU A 110 -16.64 -7.48 -20.74
N PHE A 111 -15.32 -7.43 -20.46
CA PHE A 111 -14.27 -7.29 -21.48
C PHE A 111 -13.18 -8.36 -21.33
N PRO A 112 -13.52 -9.67 -21.41
CA PRO A 112 -12.55 -10.74 -21.17
C PRO A 112 -11.38 -10.74 -22.17
N ALA A 113 -11.61 -10.31 -23.41
CA ALA A 113 -10.56 -10.21 -24.43
C ALA A 113 -9.59 -9.03 -24.20
N GLY A 114 -9.98 -8.02 -23.42
CA GLY A 114 -9.15 -6.84 -23.11
C GLY A 114 -8.25 -7.01 -21.90
N VAL A 115 -8.32 -8.12 -21.18
CA VAL A 115 -7.55 -8.36 -19.94
C VAL A 115 -6.48 -9.43 -20.15
N ASN A 116 -5.35 -9.31 -19.44
CA ASN A 116 -4.27 -10.31 -19.51
C ASN A 116 -4.64 -11.67 -18.91
N MET A 117 -5.64 -11.67 -18.01
CA MET A 117 -6.12 -12.89 -17.35
C MET A 117 -7.62 -12.75 -17.11
N ALA A 118 -8.39 -13.65 -17.69
CA ALA A 118 -9.83 -13.75 -17.44
C ALA A 118 -10.09 -14.01 -15.94
N GLU A 119 -11.27 -13.60 -15.47
CA GLU A 119 -11.67 -13.81 -14.09
C GLU A 119 -12.62 -15.01 -14.02
N GLU A 120 -12.13 -16.11 -13.48
CA GLU A 120 -12.88 -17.37 -13.35
C GLU A 120 -13.44 -17.60 -11.95
N ARG A 121 -12.99 -16.78 -10.97
CA ARG A 121 -13.41 -16.93 -9.58
C ARG A 121 -14.80 -16.37 -9.37
N GLY A 122 -15.63 -17.09 -8.64
CA GLY A 122 -16.91 -16.57 -8.15
C GLY A 122 -16.73 -15.39 -7.18
N PRO A 123 -17.79 -14.57 -6.96
CA PRO A 123 -17.70 -13.34 -6.15
C PRO A 123 -17.15 -13.58 -4.74
N VAL A 124 -17.54 -14.66 -4.05
CA VAL A 124 -17.06 -14.98 -2.70
C VAL A 124 -15.54 -15.22 -2.68
N ALA A 125 -15.05 -16.00 -3.63
CA ALA A 125 -13.62 -16.27 -3.75
C ALA A 125 -12.86 -14.99 -4.11
N TYR A 126 -13.39 -14.16 -5.00
CA TYR A 126 -12.77 -12.92 -5.44
C TYR A 126 -12.70 -11.85 -4.35
N PHE A 127 -13.77 -11.63 -3.61
CA PHE A 127 -13.82 -10.55 -2.63
C PHE A 127 -13.28 -10.94 -1.25
N PHE A 128 -13.43 -12.19 -0.81
CA PHE A 128 -13.16 -12.57 0.57
C PHE A 128 -12.01 -13.57 0.72
N LEU A 129 -11.92 -14.58 -0.15
CA LEU A 129 -10.91 -15.63 0.01
C LEU A 129 -9.58 -15.24 -0.65
N ASN A 130 -9.64 -14.75 -1.89
CA ASN A 130 -8.46 -14.41 -2.70
C ASN A 130 -8.62 -13.04 -3.34
N PRO A 131 -8.60 -11.95 -2.55
CA PRO A 131 -8.73 -10.60 -3.07
C PRO A 131 -7.70 -10.31 -4.16
N PRO A 132 -8.11 -9.65 -5.27
CA PRO A 132 -7.23 -9.44 -6.40
C PRO A 132 -6.19 -8.35 -6.13
N ALA A 133 -5.06 -8.42 -6.80
CA ALA A 133 -4.12 -7.30 -6.88
C ALA A 133 -4.74 -6.15 -7.71
N PRO A 134 -4.55 -4.88 -7.30
CA PRO A 134 -3.81 -4.43 -6.12
C PRO A 134 -4.63 -4.37 -4.83
N PHE A 135 -5.93 -4.70 -4.84
CA PHE A 135 -6.89 -4.40 -3.78
C PHE A 135 -6.72 -5.22 -2.50
N TRP A 136 -6.05 -6.38 -2.54
CA TRP A 136 -5.89 -7.29 -1.40
C TRP A 136 -5.31 -6.63 -0.13
N TYR A 137 -4.55 -5.55 -0.27
CA TYR A 137 -3.97 -4.82 0.85
C TYR A 137 -5.05 -4.21 1.77
N LEU A 138 -6.16 -3.72 1.22
CA LEU A 138 -7.21 -3.04 2.01
C LEU A 138 -7.91 -3.97 3.01
N PRO A 139 -8.43 -5.16 2.61
CA PRO A 139 -9.01 -6.08 3.58
C PRO A 139 -7.98 -6.62 4.59
N VAL A 140 -6.74 -6.88 4.18
CA VAL A 140 -5.68 -7.31 5.10
C VAL A 140 -5.35 -6.21 6.11
N LEU A 141 -5.23 -4.96 5.68
CA LEU A 141 -5.03 -3.82 6.58
C LEU A 141 -6.22 -3.63 7.53
N PHE A 142 -7.45 -3.81 7.05
CA PHE A 142 -8.64 -3.78 7.89
C PHE A 142 -8.59 -4.85 8.97
N LEU A 143 -8.25 -6.09 8.61
CA LEU A 143 -8.09 -7.18 9.57
C LEU A 143 -7.03 -6.87 10.63
N PHE A 144 -5.91 -6.24 10.27
CA PHE A 144 -4.94 -5.80 11.27
C PHE A 144 -5.53 -4.81 12.27
N PHE A 145 -6.35 -3.85 11.83
CA PHE A 145 -7.00 -2.92 12.75
C PHE A 145 -8.07 -3.55 13.62
N VAL A 146 -8.66 -4.67 13.18
CA VAL A 146 -9.63 -5.47 13.95
C VAL A 146 -8.96 -6.40 14.94
N LEU A 147 -7.86 -7.04 14.55
CA LEU A 147 -7.25 -8.10 15.36
C LEU A 147 -6.18 -7.59 16.33
N ILE A 148 -5.55 -6.46 16.01
CA ILE A 148 -4.38 -5.97 16.73
C ILE A 148 -4.68 -4.59 17.32
N PRO A 149 -4.72 -4.46 18.66
CA PRO A 149 -4.81 -3.16 19.30
C PRO A 149 -3.51 -2.36 19.10
N PRO A 150 -3.50 -1.01 19.35
CA PRO A 150 -2.30 -0.20 19.24
C PRO A 150 -1.31 -0.54 20.36
N ALA A 151 -0.55 -1.62 20.17
CA ALA A 151 0.30 -2.25 21.17
C ALA A 151 1.47 -1.36 21.59
N GLY A 152 1.81 -1.37 22.90
CA GLY A 152 3.00 -0.75 23.43
C GLY A 152 4.29 -1.54 23.12
N LYS A 153 5.42 -1.13 23.68
CA LYS A 153 6.75 -1.69 23.37
C LYS A 153 6.80 -3.22 23.52
N LYS A 154 6.38 -3.78 24.65
CA LYS A 154 6.40 -5.24 24.88
C LYS A 154 5.47 -5.97 23.91
N GLY A 155 4.25 -5.46 23.70
CA GLY A 155 3.29 -6.08 22.78
C GLY A 155 3.75 -6.03 21.32
N SER A 156 4.39 -4.93 20.88
CA SER A 156 4.93 -4.86 19.51
C SER A 156 6.09 -5.84 19.29
N LEU A 157 6.94 -6.07 20.29
CA LEU A 157 7.99 -7.10 20.21
C LEU A 157 7.43 -8.51 20.14
N ALA A 158 6.41 -8.83 20.95
CA ALA A 158 5.71 -10.10 20.87
C ALA A 158 5.06 -10.33 19.49
N LEU A 159 4.46 -9.28 18.92
CA LEU A 159 3.89 -9.32 17.57
C LEU A 159 4.96 -9.49 16.48
N ILE A 160 6.17 -8.95 16.66
CA ILE A 160 7.29 -9.21 15.74
C ILE A 160 7.69 -10.69 15.80
N ALA A 161 7.84 -11.26 16.99
CA ALA A 161 8.15 -12.70 17.13
C ALA A 161 7.06 -13.56 16.49
N LEU A 162 5.77 -13.27 16.75
CA LEU A 162 4.66 -13.96 16.11
C LEU A 162 4.68 -13.79 14.59
N GLY A 163 4.97 -12.57 14.11
CA GLY A 163 5.07 -12.26 12.68
C GLY A 163 6.19 -12.99 11.98
N LEU A 164 7.35 -13.19 12.64
CA LEU A 164 8.42 -14.05 12.15
C LEU A 164 7.95 -15.52 12.05
N CYS A 165 7.34 -16.04 13.08
CA CYS A 165 6.81 -17.42 13.06
C CYS A 165 5.80 -17.62 11.92
N THR A 166 4.81 -16.72 11.81
CA THR A 166 3.77 -16.84 10.76
C THR A 166 4.33 -16.65 9.36
N TYR A 167 5.33 -15.76 9.18
CA TYR A 167 6.01 -15.58 7.90
C TYR A 167 6.66 -16.90 7.41
N PHE A 168 7.36 -17.62 8.29
CA PHE A 168 7.99 -18.88 7.93
C PHE A 168 6.98 -20.05 7.83
N ILE A 169 5.96 -20.10 8.67
CA ILE A 169 4.87 -21.08 8.55
C ILE A 169 4.20 -20.98 7.18
N CYS A 170 3.93 -19.74 6.70
CA CYS A 170 3.37 -19.51 5.36
C CYS A 170 4.31 -19.91 4.20
N SER A 171 5.55 -20.30 4.49
CA SER A 171 6.50 -20.84 3.50
C SER A 171 6.39 -22.34 3.33
N LEU A 172 5.69 -23.03 4.25
CA LEU A 172 5.46 -24.46 4.17
C LEU A 172 4.39 -24.77 3.12
N SER A 173 4.52 -25.90 2.44
CA SER A 173 3.56 -26.38 1.44
C SER A 173 2.13 -26.50 2.00
N ALA A 174 2.00 -26.93 3.25
CA ALA A 174 0.71 -27.02 3.94
C ALA A 174 -0.03 -25.65 4.02
N ALA A 175 0.66 -24.54 4.03
CA ALA A 175 0.03 -23.21 4.03
C ALA A 175 -0.60 -22.82 2.68
N ALA A 176 -0.35 -23.56 1.61
CA ALA A 176 -0.98 -23.34 0.31
C ALA A 176 -2.51 -23.56 0.35
N VAL A 177 -3.01 -24.36 1.30
CA VAL A 177 -4.46 -24.61 1.52
C VAL A 177 -5.17 -23.37 2.10
N LEU A 178 -4.44 -22.46 2.75
CA LEU A 178 -5.05 -21.26 3.34
C LEU A 178 -5.59 -20.32 2.27
N PRO A 179 -6.75 -19.70 2.50
CA PRO A 179 -7.23 -18.61 1.65
C PRO A 179 -6.17 -17.51 1.51
N GLY A 180 -6.06 -16.93 0.30
CA GLY A 180 -5.04 -15.93 0.00
C GLY A 180 -5.09 -14.71 0.93
N CYS A 181 -6.28 -14.31 1.38
CA CYS A 181 -6.44 -13.23 2.35
C CYS A 181 -5.78 -13.57 3.70
N VAL A 182 -6.00 -14.78 4.21
CA VAL A 182 -5.41 -15.27 5.47
C VAL A 182 -3.90 -15.39 5.34
N ARG A 183 -3.43 -15.99 4.25
CA ARG A 183 -1.99 -16.11 3.98
C ARG A 183 -1.32 -14.75 3.90
N SER A 184 -1.95 -13.78 3.20
CA SER A 184 -1.43 -12.41 3.12
C SER A 184 -1.42 -11.72 4.49
N LEU A 185 -2.43 -11.95 5.33
CA LEU A 185 -2.46 -11.45 6.72
C LEU A 185 -1.26 -11.98 7.52
N LEU A 186 -1.07 -13.29 7.52
CA LEU A 186 0.01 -13.95 8.27
C LEU A 186 1.41 -13.55 7.78
N GLN A 187 1.61 -13.47 6.47
CA GLN A 187 2.88 -13.07 5.87
C GLN A 187 3.24 -11.60 6.14
N ASN A 188 2.24 -10.73 6.28
CA ASN A 188 2.49 -9.29 6.46
C ASN A 188 2.38 -8.83 7.91
N LEU A 189 2.08 -9.73 8.86
CA LEU A 189 2.01 -9.41 10.29
C LEU A 189 3.32 -8.79 10.79
N ILE A 190 4.46 -9.31 10.36
CA ILE A 190 5.78 -8.79 10.76
C ILE A 190 5.95 -7.31 10.38
N TRP A 191 5.51 -6.89 9.19
CA TRP A 191 5.64 -5.51 8.72
C TRP A 191 4.74 -4.55 9.50
N PHE A 192 3.53 -5.01 9.83
CA PHE A 192 2.63 -4.23 10.67
C PHE A 192 3.18 -4.10 12.10
N ALA A 193 3.72 -5.19 12.67
CA ALA A 193 4.34 -5.20 13.99
C ALA A 193 5.58 -4.28 14.07
N ILE A 194 6.43 -4.27 13.03
CA ILE A 194 7.56 -3.35 12.91
C ILE A 194 7.08 -1.89 12.93
N GLY A 195 5.98 -1.57 12.25
CA GLY A 195 5.40 -0.23 12.27
C GLY A 195 4.94 0.20 13.67
N LEU A 196 4.31 -0.71 14.42
CA LEU A 196 3.95 -0.47 15.84
C LEU A 196 5.20 -0.28 16.70
N ALA A 197 6.22 -1.11 16.52
CA ALA A 197 7.48 -1.01 17.27
C ALA A 197 8.21 0.30 16.97
N LEU A 198 8.28 0.71 15.71
CA LEU A 198 8.89 1.97 15.29
C LEU A 198 8.19 3.19 15.94
N ALA A 199 6.87 3.15 16.11
CA ALA A 199 6.14 4.21 16.81
C ALA A 199 6.43 4.28 18.32
N ASN A 200 6.91 3.18 18.91
CA ASN A 200 7.34 3.09 20.30
C ASN A 200 8.86 3.31 20.48
N ALA A 201 9.62 3.40 19.39
CA ALA A 201 11.06 3.60 19.41
C ALA A 201 11.45 5.09 19.56
N PRO A 202 12.69 5.39 19.96
CA PRO A 202 13.22 6.75 19.95
C PRO A 202 13.14 7.38 18.55
N ALA A 203 12.83 8.68 18.48
CA ALA A 203 12.60 9.38 17.22
C ALA A 203 13.85 9.49 16.33
N ASP A 204 15.03 9.34 16.91
CA ASP A 204 16.34 9.42 16.26
C ASP A 204 16.87 8.07 15.77
N LEU A 205 16.18 6.96 16.08
CA LEU A 205 16.62 5.59 15.73
C LEU A 205 17.06 5.46 14.26
N LEU A 206 16.30 6.03 13.34
CA LEU A 206 16.55 5.96 11.91
C LEU A 206 17.22 7.22 11.33
N ARG A 207 17.67 8.16 12.18
CA ARG A 207 18.20 9.47 11.75
C ARG A 207 19.72 9.54 11.59
N LYS A 208 20.42 8.42 11.66
CA LYS A 208 21.86 8.38 11.39
C LYS A 208 22.11 8.56 9.89
N LYS A 209 22.95 9.56 9.51
CA LYS A 209 23.20 9.93 8.10
C LYS A 209 23.77 8.80 7.24
N SER A 210 24.57 7.92 7.83
CA SER A 210 25.15 6.75 7.13
C SER A 210 24.16 5.60 6.92
N LEU A 211 23.07 5.56 7.68
CA LEU A 211 22.15 4.42 7.72
C LEU A 211 21.45 4.13 6.38
N PRO A 212 20.92 5.14 5.63
CA PRO A 212 20.29 4.86 4.34
C PRO A 212 21.24 4.25 3.33
N LEU A 213 22.48 4.74 3.29
CA LEU A 213 23.51 4.24 2.38
C LEU A 213 23.91 2.81 2.76
N LEU A 214 24.21 2.57 4.03
CA LEU A 214 24.60 1.24 4.52
C LEU A 214 23.52 0.19 4.24
N LEU A 215 22.27 0.48 4.61
CA LEU A 215 21.16 -0.44 4.41
C LEU A 215 20.79 -0.60 2.92
N GLY A 216 20.86 0.48 2.14
CA GLY A 216 20.62 0.46 0.70
C GLY A 216 21.67 -0.36 -0.06
N THR A 217 22.94 -0.18 0.26
CA THR A 217 24.03 -0.99 -0.32
C THR A 217 23.88 -2.46 0.07
N GLY A 218 23.61 -2.73 1.35
CA GLY A 218 23.36 -4.09 1.83
C GLY A 218 22.17 -4.74 1.12
N PHE A 219 21.09 -3.99 0.89
CA PHE A 219 19.95 -4.47 0.10
C PHE A 219 20.32 -4.81 -1.33
N LEU A 220 21.03 -3.95 -2.04
CA LEU A 220 21.41 -4.19 -3.44
C LEU A 220 22.29 -5.42 -3.60
N LEU A 221 23.31 -5.58 -2.74
CA LEU A 221 24.18 -6.73 -2.73
C LEU A 221 23.43 -8.03 -2.41
N LEU A 222 22.61 -7.99 -1.34
CA LEU A 222 21.86 -9.17 -0.94
C LEU A 222 20.76 -9.54 -1.94
N ALA A 223 20.08 -8.57 -2.54
CA ALA A 223 19.09 -8.82 -3.58
C ALA A 223 19.72 -9.47 -4.82
N GLY A 224 20.91 -8.98 -5.24
CA GLY A 224 21.68 -9.63 -6.30
C GLY A 224 21.91 -11.10 -6.01
N ILE A 225 22.43 -11.44 -4.84
CA ILE A 225 22.68 -12.84 -4.45
C ILE A 225 21.37 -13.65 -4.33
N THR A 226 20.38 -13.10 -3.64
CA THR A 226 19.13 -13.81 -3.32
C THR A 226 18.34 -14.18 -4.57
N PHE A 227 18.19 -13.24 -5.49
CA PHE A 227 17.30 -13.43 -6.65
C PHE A 227 17.99 -13.97 -7.89
N THR A 228 19.32 -14.08 -7.87
CA THR A 228 20.07 -14.76 -8.93
C THR A 228 20.48 -16.19 -8.54
N LEU A 229 21.15 -16.34 -7.39
CA LEU A 229 21.78 -17.59 -6.96
C LEU A 229 20.91 -18.42 -5.99
N LEU A 230 20.15 -17.76 -5.08
CA LEU A 230 19.43 -18.41 -3.99
C LEU A 230 17.92 -18.16 -4.10
N ARG A 231 17.37 -18.31 -5.30
CA ARG A 231 15.95 -18.08 -5.59
C ARG A 231 15.05 -18.90 -4.67
N GLY A 232 14.01 -18.25 -4.15
CA GLY A 232 13.05 -18.90 -3.25
C GLY A 232 13.45 -18.94 -1.77
N ASN A 233 14.66 -18.47 -1.40
CA ASN A 233 15.06 -18.39 0.00
C ASN A 233 14.27 -17.30 0.74
N ARG A 234 13.35 -17.74 1.60
CA ARG A 234 12.44 -16.85 2.34
C ARG A 234 13.14 -15.98 3.39
N ALA A 235 14.16 -16.53 4.07
CA ALA A 235 14.92 -15.77 5.06
C ALA A 235 15.68 -14.60 4.41
N LEU A 236 16.34 -14.86 3.30
CA LEU A 236 17.05 -13.83 2.54
C LEU A 236 16.07 -12.80 1.94
N SER A 237 14.92 -13.24 1.45
CA SER A 237 13.88 -12.32 0.95
C SER A 237 13.34 -11.41 2.07
N LEU A 238 13.15 -11.94 3.28
CA LEU A 238 12.77 -11.14 4.44
C LEU A 238 13.86 -10.12 4.81
N LEU A 239 15.12 -10.56 4.83
CA LEU A 239 16.26 -9.69 5.14
C LEU A 239 16.40 -8.59 4.08
N CYS A 240 16.25 -8.89 2.78
CA CYS A 240 16.17 -7.88 1.71
C CYS A 240 15.07 -6.85 2.00
N GLY A 241 13.87 -7.30 2.36
CA GLY A 241 12.75 -6.41 2.69
C GLY A 241 13.06 -5.51 3.91
N LEU A 242 13.68 -6.05 4.95
CA LEU A 242 14.10 -5.29 6.14
C LEU A 242 15.13 -4.22 5.80
N LEU A 243 16.15 -4.57 5.03
CA LEU A 243 17.19 -3.64 4.59
C LEU A 243 16.59 -2.52 3.72
N ALA A 244 15.79 -2.87 2.73
CA ALA A 244 15.15 -1.89 1.84
C ALA A 244 14.18 -0.98 2.58
N CYS A 245 13.30 -1.53 3.43
CA CYS A 245 12.39 -0.73 4.25
C CYS A 245 13.17 0.20 5.20
N GLY A 246 14.21 -0.31 5.87
CA GLY A 246 15.07 0.48 6.73
C GLY A 246 15.77 1.62 5.98
N ALA A 247 16.32 1.34 4.79
CA ALA A 247 16.96 2.34 3.94
C ALA A 247 15.97 3.46 3.54
N VAL A 248 14.79 3.08 3.03
CA VAL A 248 13.77 4.06 2.60
C VAL A 248 13.26 4.88 3.79
N LEU A 249 12.90 4.25 4.91
CA LEU A 249 12.39 4.95 6.08
C LEU A 249 13.42 5.91 6.67
N SER A 250 14.70 5.50 6.73
CA SER A 250 15.80 6.35 7.20
C SER A 250 16.06 7.50 6.23
N ALA A 251 16.10 7.24 4.91
CA ALA A 251 16.25 8.27 3.90
C ALA A 251 15.13 9.32 3.97
N MET A 252 13.87 8.89 4.09
CA MET A 252 12.72 9.79 4.17
C MET A 252 12.68 10.63 5.45
N GLN A 253 13.22 10.12 6.57
CA GLN A 253 13.35 10.88 7.81
C GLN A 253 14.47 11.93 7.77
N LEU A 254 15.50 11.69 6.97
CA LEU A 254 16.63 12.61 6.77
C LEU A 254 16.37 13.61 5.64
N TRP A 255 15.45 13.30 4.74
CA TRP A 255 15.22 14.11 3.56
C TRP A 255 14.40 15.36 3.87
N HIS A 256 14.99 16.50 3.60
CA HIS A 256 14.39 17.82 3.75
C HIS A 256 14.36 18.50 2.38
N PRO A 257 13.36 18.22 1.54
CA PRO A 257 13.26 18.83 0.22
C PRO A 257 13.03 20.33 0.32
N GLY A 258 13.59 21.09 -0.62
CA GLY A 258 13.34 22.52 -0.76
C GLY A 258 11.86 22.84 -0.96
N GLU A 259 11.45 24.06 -0.67
CA GLU A 259 10.04 24.49 -0.59
C GLU A 259 9.20 24.13 -1.83
N LYS A 260 9.72 24.36 -3.04
CA LYS A 260 9.01 24.03 -4.29
C LYS A 260 8.73 22.54 -4.42
N LEU A 261 9.75 21.70 -4.19
CA LEU A 261 9.62 20.26 -4.26
C LEU A 261 8.71 19.72 -3.16
N ARG A 262 8.82 20.26 -1.95
CA ARG A 262 7.95 19.90 -0.82
C ARG A 262 6.47 20.16 -1.14
N ARG A 263 6.16 21.31 -1.77
CA ARG A 263 4.79 21.62 -2.20
C ARG A 263 4.28 20.62 -3.25
N ALA A 264 5.10 20.27 -4.23
CA ALA A 264 4.77 19.29 -5.26
C ALA A 264 4.52 17.91 -4.64
N LEU A 265 5.42 17.43 -3.77
CA LEU A 265 5.27 16.15 -3.08
C LEU A 265 4.02 16.10 -2.20
N ASN A 266 3.74 17.16 -1.46
CA ASN A 266 2.53 17.26 -0.64
C ASN A 266 1.25 17.24 -1.49
N LEU A 267 1.28 17.82 -2.69
CA LEU A 267 0.18 17.77 -3.63
C LEU A 267 -0.03 16.34 -4.16
N CYS A 268 1.04 15.69 -4.61
CA CYS A 268 0.99 14.31 -5.08
C CYS A 268 0.59 13.32 -3.97
N SER A 269 1.00 13.54 -2.73
CA SER A 269 0.65 12.68 -1.58
C SER A 269 -0.85 12.65 -1.31
N ARG A 270 -1.60 13.70 -1.65
CA ARG A 270 -3.08 13.73 -1.54
C ARG A 270 -3.74 12.78 -2.53
N ASP A 271 -3.12 12.57 -3.68
CA ASP A 271 -3.64 11.73 -4.75
C ASP A 271 -3.16 10.26 -4.66
N THR A 272 -2.35 9.91 -3.64
CA THR A 272 -1.82 8.54 -3.45
C THR A 272 -2.92 7.49 -3.39
N PHE A 273 -4.03 7.77 -2.70
CA PHE A 273 -5.11 6.80 -2.55
C PHE A 273 -5.92 6.58 -3.84
N PRO A 274 -6.36 7.61 -4.59
CA PRO A 274 -6.91 7.43 -5.94
C PRO A 274 -5.96 6.70 -6.89
N ILE A 275 -4.66 7.05 -6.89
CA ILE A 275 -3.66 6.38 -7.73
C ILE A 275 -3.60 4.88 -7.37
N TYR A 276 -3.50 4.55 -6.08
CA TYR A 276 -3.49 3.16 -5.63
C TYR A 276 -4.72 2.37 -6.11
N LEU A 277 -5.92 2.95 -6.03
CA LEU A 277 -7.15 2.26 -6.39
C LEU A 277 -7.38 2.12 -7.91
N LEU A 278 -6.96 3.09 -8.68
CA LEU A 278 -7.37 3.24 -10.09
C LEU A 278 -6.26 2.94 -11.10
N HIS A 279 -4.98 2.88 -10.71
CA HIS A 279 -3.88 2.77 -11.69
C HIS A 279 -4.03 1.59 -12.65
N THR A 280 -4.43 0.41 -12.18
CA THR A 280 -4.64 -0.76 -13.05
C THR A 280 -5.88 -0.63 -13.92
N ILE A 281 -6.96 -0.06 -13.36
CA ILE A 281 -8.23 0.18 -14.06
C ILE A 281 -8.02 1.20 -15.20
N CYS A 282 -7.16 2.20 -14.99
CA CYS A 282 -6.86 3.21 -16.00
C CYS A 282 -5.84 2.73 -17.05
N ALA A 283 -4.83 1.96 -16.63
CA ALA A 283 -3.76 1.51 -17.53
C ALA A 283 -4.22 0.39 -18.50
N ALA A 284 -5.05 -0.53 -18.03
CA ALA A 284 -5.44 -1.69 -18.83
C ALA A 284 -6.21 -1.32 -20.13
N PRO A 285 -7.20 -0.41 -20.11
CA PRO A 285 -7.88 0.02 -21.34
C PRO A 285 -6.93 0.70 -22.33
N VAL A 286 -5.99 1.53 -21.87
CA VAL A 286 -5.02 2.20 -22.76
C VAL A 286 -4.17 1.16 -23.47
N ARG A 287 -3.64 0.18 -22.72
CA ARG A 287 -2.89 -0.92 -23.34
C ARG A 287 -3.72 -1.70 -24.36
N SER A 288 -4.95 -2.09 -23.98
CA SER A 288 -5.83 -2.86 -24.87
C SER A 288 -6.19 -2.08 -26.14
N LEU A 289 -6.43 -0.79 -26.02
CA LEU A 289 -6.73 0.10 -27.14
C LEU A 289 -5.52 0.22 -28.09
N LEU A 290 -4.32 0.42 -27.55
CA LEU A 290 -3.09 0.49 -28.34
C LEU A 290 -2.84 -0.81 -29.12
N LEU A 291 -3.04 -1.97 -28.47
CA LEU A 291 -2.90 -3.27 -29.12
C LEU A 291 -3.98 -3.49 -30.19
N HIS A 292 -5.21 -3.05 -29.95
CA HIS A 292 -6.31 -3.12 -30.92
C HIS A 292 -6.01 -2.32 -32.20
N PHE A 293 -5.35 -1.17 -32.06
CA PHE A 293 -4.88 -0.36 -33.19
C PHE A 293 -3.54 -0.83 -33.78
N GLY A 294 -3.03 -1.99 -33.40
CA GLY A 294 -1.80 -2.55 -33.93
C GLY A 294 -0.52 -1.85 -33.45
N VAL A 295 -0.59 -0.99 -32.45
CA VAL A 295 0.57 -0.31 -31.88
C VAL A 295 1.33 -1.29 -31.01
N GLN A 296 2.49 -1.77 -31.48
CA GLN A 296 3.34 -2.73 -30.75
C GLN A 296 4.59 -2.10 -30.16
N ASN A 297 4.86 -0.82 -30.41
CA ASN A 297 6.06 -0.13 -29.92
C ASN A 297 6.05 -0.04 -28.38
N PRO A 298 7.01 -0.69 -27.69
CA PRO A 298 7.04 -0.70 -26.22
C PRO A 298 7.16 0.70 -25.60
N VAL A 299 7.87 1.63 -26.24
CA VAL A 299 8.06 3.00 -25.73
C VAL A 299 6.72 3.74 -25.68
N VAL A 300 5.88 3.59 -26.71
CA VAL A 300 4.53 4.20 -26.74
C VAL A 300 3.67 3.65 -25.60
N HIS A 301 3.69 2.32 -25.40
CA HIS A 301 2.98 1.69 -24.29
C HIS A 301 3.48 2.16 -22.93
N ILE A 302 4.79 2.31 -22.74
CA ILE A 302 5.39 2.79 -21.47
C ILE A 302 4.96 4.22 -21.21
N VAL A 303 5.11 5.13 -22.18
CA VAL A 303 4.80 6.54 -21.99
C VAL A 303 3.30 6.74 -21.73
N LEU A 304 2.44 6.24 -22.61
CA LEU A 304 1.00 6.44 -22.48
C LEU A 304 0.40 5.65 -21.33
N GLY A 305 0.88 4.43 -21.08
CA GLY A 305 0.40 3.59 -20.00
C GLY A 305 0.78 4.10 -18.62
N LEU A 306 2.02 4.57 -18.43
CA LEU A 306 2.43 5.22 -17.17
C LEU A 306 1.71 6.55 -16.98
N ALA A 307 1.59 7.38 -18.02
CA ALA A 307 0.81 8.60 -17.95
C ALA A 307 -0.63 8.31 -17.53
N ALA A 308 -1.28 7.32 -18.12
CA ALA A 308 -2.62 6.89 -17.73
C ALA A 308 -2.69 6.36 -16.28
N SER A 309 -1.67 5.60 -15.84
CA SER A 309 -1.60 5.05 -14.48
C SER A 309 -1.49 6.12 -13.39
N PHE A 310 -0.96 7.28 -13.67
CA PHE A 310 -0.82 8.38 -12.71
C PHE A 310 -1.83 9.50 -12.95
N LEU A 311 -1.91 10.03 -14.17
CA LEU A 311 -2.67 11.24 -14.45
C LEU A 311 -4.19 11.01 -14.40
N LEU A 312 -4.69 9.89 -14.95
CA LEU A 312 -6.12 9.61 -14.93
C LEU A 312 -6.67 9.38 -13.51
N PRO A 313 -6.01 8.59 -12.62
CA PRO A 313 -6.41 8.51 -11.23
C PRO A 313 -6.36 9.84 -10.48
N MET A 314 -5.34 10.67 -10.72
CA MET A 314 -5.24 12.01 -10.12
C MET A 314 -6.39 12.90 -10.58
N ALA A 315 -6.70 12.91 -11.88
CA ALA A 315 -7.84 13.64 -12.43
C ALA A 315 -9.17 13.13 -11.85
N ALA A 316 -9.36 11.80 -11.82
CA ALA A 316 -10.54 11.17 -11.24
C ALA A 316 -10.72 11.54 -9.76
N GLY A 317 -9.64 11.51 -8.96
CA GLY A 317 -9.66 11.93 -7.56
C GLY A 317 -10.06 13.40 -7.37
N ARG A 318 -9.58 14.29 -8.25
CA ARG A 318 -9.92 15.73 -8.23
C ARG A 318 -11.37 15.98 -8.67
N ILE A 319 -11.85 15.27 -9.68
CA ILE A 319 -13.26 15.32 -10.11
C ILE A 319 -14.16 14.78 -9.00
N ALA A 320 -13.81 13.62 -8.44
CA ALA A 320 -14.55 13.03 -7.33
C ALA A 320 -14.63 13.98 -6.12
N ALA A 321 -13.57 14.75 -5.85
CA ALA A 321 -13.59 15.73 -4.76
C ALA A 321 -14.67 16.82 -4.93
N ARG A 322 -15.11 17.10 -6.16
CA ARG A 322 -16.16 18.09 -6.49
C ARG A 322 -17.57 17.48 -6.47
N VAL A 323 -17.70 16.17 -6.62
CA VAL A 323 -18.99 15.46 -6.70
C VAL A 323 -19.18 14.62 -5.42
N PRO A 324 -20.12 14.98 -4.52
CA PRO A 324 -20.26 14.31 -3.21
C PRO A 324 -20.40 12.80 -3.29
N VAL A 325 -21.20 12.30 -4.25
CA VAL A 325 -21.43 10.85 -4.43
C VAL A 325 -20.13 10.13 -4.76
N PHE A 326 -19.34 10.62 -5.71
CA PHE A 326 -18.06 10.00 -6.08
C PHE A 326 -17.02 10.16 -4.97
N ASN A 327 -17.03 11.30 -4.27
CA ASN A 327 -16.15 11.50 -3.11
C ASN A 327 -16.45 10.51 -1.98
N PHE A 328 -17.72 10.14 -1.77
CA PHE A 328 -18.10 9.14 -0.78
C PHE A 328 -17.42 7.78 -1.05
N PHE A 329 -17.36 7.32 -2.29
CA PHE A 329 -16.72 6.05 -2.63
C PHE A 329 -15.20 6.04 -2.40
N LEU A 330 -14.55 7.20 -2.48
CA LEU A 330 -13.13 7.34 -2.15
C LEU A 330 -12.88 7.62 -0.66
N TYR A 331 -13.69 8.49 -0.04
CA TYR A 331 -13.45 9.02 1.30
C TYR A 331 -14.72 9.03 2.17
N PRO A 332 -15.36 7.87 2.43
CA PRO A 332 -16.68 7.78 3.08
C PRO A 332 -16.70 8.40 4.49
N THR A 333 -15.58 8.33 5.21
CA THR A 333 -15.47 8.88 6.57
C THR A 333 -15.63 10.39 6.65
N ARG A 334 -15.39 11.13 5.56
CA ARG A 334 -15.59 12.59 5.52
C ARG A 334 -17.05 12.99 5.69
N TYR A 335 -17.98 12.12 5.28
CA TYR A 335 -19.41 12.39 5.31
C TYR A 335 -20.04 12.03 6.67
N ILE A 336 -19.54 10.97 7.32
CA ILE A 336 -20.07 10.47 8.57
C ILE A 336 -19.63 11.33 9.76
N LEU A 337 -18.39 11.80 9.75
CA LEU A 337 -17.86 12.67 10.82
C LEU A 337 -18.52 14.06 10.82
N LYS A 338 -18.86 14.62 9.65
CA LYS A 338 -19.62 15.89 9.59
C LYS A 338 -21.01 15.78 10.20
N LYS A 339 -21.70 14.64 10.05
CA LYS A 339 -23.02 14.42 10.64
C LYS A 339 -22.97 14.35 12.17
N GLN A 340 -21.91 13.76 12.75
CA GLN A 340 -21.77 13.68 14.22
C GLN A 340 -21.48 15.03 14.87
N THR A 341 -20.66 15.88 14.26
CA THR A 341 -20.41 17.25 14.76
C THR A 341 -21.65 18.14 14.62
N ALA A 342 -22.41 18.01 13.54
CA ALA A 342 -23.67 18.75 13.37
C ALA A 342 -24.76 18.29 14.36
N SER A 343 -24.86 17.00 14.64
CA SER A 343 -25.82 16.46 15.64
C SER A 343 -25.46 16.85 17.09
N CYS A 344 -24.15 16.92 17.42
CA CYS A 344 -23.72 17.39 18.74
C CYS A 344 -23.94 18.91 18.92
N ALA A 345 -23.85 19.69 17.85
CA ALA A 345 -24.14 21.13 17.90
C ALA A 345 -25.65 21.42 18.01
N ALA A 346 -26.49 20.56 17.43
CA ALA A 346 -27.96 20.71 17.49
C ALA A 346 -28.61 20.25 18.83
N VAL A 347 -27.86 19.50 19.64
CA VAL A 347 -28.34 19.02 20.98
C VAL A 347 -27.83 19.90 22.12
N GLY A 348 -27.03 20.92 21.81
CA GLY A 348 -26.36 21.78 22.79
C GLY A 348 -26.93 23.19 22.96
N GLU A 349 -28.16 23.47 22.51
CA GLU A 349 -28.86 24.69 22.90
C GLU A 349 -29.98 24.35 23.94
N PRO A 350 -29.89 24.96 25.14
CA PRO A 350 -30.94 24.82 26.16
C PRO A 350 -32.19 25.62 25.82
#